data_6285a93e037aa7d8114e0fbc105aa613
#
_entry.id   6285a93e037aa7d8114e0fbc105aa613
#
_cell.length_a   1.000
_cell.length_b   1.000
_cell.length_c   1.000
_cell.angle_alpha   90.00
_cell.angle_beta   90.00
_cell.angle_gamma   90.00
#
_symmetry.space_group_name_H-M   'P 1'
#
loop_
_entity.id
_entity.type
_entity.pdbx_description
1 polymer ?
#
loop_
_entity_poly.entity_id
_entity_poly.type
_entity_poly.pdbx_seq_one_letter_code
_entity_poly.pdbx_strand_id
1 'polypeptide(L)'
;SMNFYGYKRPDGRVGVRNKVLILPASVCASDTTRIISQQVVGSVTFNNQLGCSQVAPDQQFTMDVMAGYAANPNVYGTVVVSLGCENCQMDLVVKAIQERTNKPLKQVIIQEAGGTLKAIDMAVRYAKEMVEEASLLQKEEFPMSELIIGTECGGSDPTSGLAANPLIGQLSDLIVKEGGTSILSETTEFIGAEHLLARRAINKEVHDRIFEIVHRYEDSLRLVGEEVREGNPSPGNKAGGLTCLEEK
;
A
#
# COMPACT_ATOMS: atom_id res chain seq x y z
N SER A 1 -25.89 13.01 -1.20
CA SER A 1 -24.65 12.35 -0.81
C SER A 1 -24.74 10.88 -1.14
N MET A 2 -23.68 10.34 -1.68
CA MET A 2 -23.55 8.90 -1.95
C MET A 2 -22.98 8.21 -0.72
N ASN A 3 -23.39 6.96 -0.49
CA ASN A 3 -22.89 6.12 0.59
C ASN A 3 -22.32 4.83 0.01
N PHE A 4 -21.49 4.14 0.80
CA PHE A 4 -20.99 2.81 0.48
C PHE A 4 -21.12 1.87 1.68
N TYR A 5 -21.02 0.58 1.44
CA TYR A 5 -21.05 -0.43 2.49
C TYR A 5 -19.65 -0.93 2.82
N GLY A 6 -19.26 -0.83 4.08
CA GLY A 6 -17.94 -1.19 4.57
C GLY A 6 -17.93 -1.77 5.97
N TYR A 7 -16.75 -2.08 6.44
CA TYR A 7 -16.50 -2.62 7.77
C TYR A 7 -15.85 -1.55 8.65
N LYS A 8 -16.49 -1.20 9.76
CA LYS A 8 -15.90 -0.30 10.77
C LYS A 8 -14.78 -1.02 11.52
N ARG A 9 -13.63 -0.36 11.67
CA ARG A 9 -12.51 -0.89 12.44
C ARG A 9 -12.47 -0.28 13.84
N PRO A 10 -11.82 -0.98 14.82
CA PRO A 10 -11.69 -0.46 16.19
C PRO A 10 -10.96 0.90 16.26
N ASP A 11 -10.06 1.18 15.30
CA ASP A 11 -9.37 2.47 15.16
C ASP A 11 -10.23 3.59 14.52
N GLY A 12 -11.50 3.31 14.23
CA GLY A 12 -12.47 4.25 13.69
C GLY A 12 -12.50 4.35 12.17
N ARG A 13 -11.54 3.77 11.45
CA ARG A 13 -11.52 3.79 9.98
C ARG A 13 -12.45 2.74 9.37
N VAL A 14 -12.72 2.87 8.08
CA VAL A 14 -13.65 2.01 7.36
C VAL A 14 -12.95 1.31 6.20
N GLY A 15 -13.06 -0.02 6.14
CA GLY A 15 -12.56 -0.83 5.03
C GLY A 15 -13.68 -1.39 4.17
N VAL A 16 -13.40 -1.61 2.90
CA VAL A 16 -14.34 -2.28 1.95
C VAL A 16 -14.04 -3.77 1.82
N ARG A 17 -12.93 -4.23 2.37
CA ARG A 17 -12.49 -5.63 2.45
C ARG A 17 -12.28 -6.05 3.90
N ASN A 18 -12.18 -7.36 4.11
CA ASN A 18 -12.05 -7.95 5.43
C ASN A 18 -10.96 -9.03 5.43
N LYS A 19 -9.74 -8.64 5.04
CA LYS A 19 -8.62 -9.54 4.87
C LYS A 19 -7.85 -9.75 6.17
N VAL A 20 -7.29 -10.95 6.34
CA VAL A 20 -6.28 -11.23 7.38
C VAL A 20 -4.90 -11.13 6.74
N LEU A 21 -4.06 -10.26 7.28
CA LEU A 21 -2.70 -10.05 6.77
C LEU A 21 -1.73 -11.01 7.46
N ILE A 22 -0.99 -11.79 6.67
CA ILE A 22 0.17 -12.54 7.13
C ILE A 22 1.40 -11.71 6.77
N LEU A 23 2.00 -11.07 7.76
CA LEU A 23 3.03 -10.06 7.55
C LEU A 23 4.43 -10.64 7.80
N PRO A 24 5.28 -10.74 6.76
CA PRO A 24 6.68 -11.13 6.95
C PRO A 24 7.50 -9.94 7.47
N ALA A 25 8.06 -10.06 8.68
CA ALA A 25 8.90 -9.01 9.26
C ALA A 25 10.25 -8.83 8.54
N SER A 26 10.68 -9.85 7.80
CA SER A 26 11.90 -9.81 7.00
C SER A 26 11.81 -10.75 5.78
N VAL A 27 12.78 -10.60 4.88
CA VAL A 27 12.94 -11.51 3.71
C VAL A 27 12.97 -12.98 4.13
N CYS A 28 13.58 -13.30 5.26
CA CYS A 28 13.72 -14.67 5.78
C CYS A 28 12.36 -15.31 6.14
N ALA A 29 11.32 -14.52 6.40
CA ALA A 29 9.98 -14.99 6.72
C ALA A 29 9.05 -15.04 5.49
N SER A 30 9.43 -14.48 4.35
CA SER A 30 8.56 -14.29 3.20
C SER A 30 8.02 -15.61 2.62
N ASP A 31 8.86 -16.62 2.43
CA ASP A 31 8.39 -17.92 1.94
C ASP A 31 7.46 -18.61 2.95
N THR A 32 7.76 -18.48 4.23
CA THR A 32 6.90 -19.02 5.30
C THR A 32 5.53 -18.37 5.28
N THR A 33 5.45 -17.04 5.18
CA THR A 33 4.17 -16.32 5.10
C THR A 33 3.38 -16.65 3.84
N ARG A 34 4.06 -16.86 2.70
CA ARG A 34 3.43 -17.32 1.47
C ARG A 34 2.76 -18.68 1.65
N ILE A 35 3.46 -19.64 2.25
CA ILE A 35 2.93 -20.98 2.52
C ILE A 35 1.74 -20.91 3.47
N ILE A 36 1.79 -20.08 4.51
CA ILE A 36 0.69 -19.87 5.45
C ILE A 36 -0.53 -19.31 4.72
N SER A 37 -0.35 -18.25 3.92
CA SER A 37 -1.45 -17.60 3.21
C SER A 37 -2.13 -18.54 2.20
N GLN A 38 -1.38 -19.42 1.55
CA GLN A 38 -1.94 -20.45 0.66
C GLN A 38 -2.85 -21.45 1.36
N GLN A 39 -2.73 -21.63 2.67
CA GLN A 39 -3.54 -22.56 3.46
C GLN A 39 -4.78 -21.90 4.10
N VAL A 40 -4.90 -20.59 4.03
CA VAL A 40 -5.97 -19.83 4.70
C VAL A 40 -6.68 -18.95 3.70
N VAL A 41 -7.84 -19.38 3.23
CA VAL A 41 -8.72 -18.56 2.37
C VAL A 41 -9.16 -17.32 3.14
N GLY A 42 -9.06 -16.14 2.53
CA GLY A 42 -9.35 -14.86 3.19
C GLY A 42 -8.12 -14.16 3.74
N SER A 43 -6.98 -14.82 3.81
CA SER A 43 -5.69 -14.18 4.11
C SER A 43 -5.02 -13.60 2.87
N VAL A 44 -4.11 -12.67 3.13
CA VAL A 44 -3.22 -12.06 2.13
C VAL A 44 -1.81 -11.92 2.71
N THR A 45 -0.81 -11.94 1.85
CA THR A 45 0.59 -11.68 2.22
C THR A 45 1.29 -10.95 1.06
N PHE A 46 2.50 -10.51 1.30
CA PHE A 46 3.36 -9.92 0.28
C PHE A 46 4.79 -10.46 0.43
N ASN A 47 5.58 -10.34 -0.63
CA ASN A 47 6.99 -10.72 -0.59
C ASN A 47 7.83 -9.56 -0.06
N ASN A 48 8.23 -9.63 1.22
CA ASN A 48 9.13 -8.66 1.81
C ASN A 48 10.58 -9.05 1.48
N GLN A 49 11.31 -8.20 0.77
CA GLN A 49 12.72 -8.41 0.45
C GLN A 49 13.68 -7.70 1.42
N LEU A 50 13.16 -7.02 2.42
CA LEU A 50 13.85 -6.15 3.36
C LEU A 50 13.71 -6.67 4.80
N GLY A 51 13.95 -5.80 5.77
CA GLY A 51 13.77 -6.11 7.20
C GLY A 51 15.02 -6.66 7.88
N CYS A 52 16.08 -6.93 7.11
CA CYS A 52 17.38 -7.35 7.63
C CYS A 52 18.50 -6.65 6.88
N SER A 53 19.64 -6.42 7.57
CA SER A 53 20.86 -5.79 7.01
C SER A 53 20.63 -4.40 6.40
N GLN A 54 19.72 -3.63 6.97
CA GLN A 54 19.44 -2.26 6.57
C GLN A 54 20.11 -1.25 7.52
N VAL A 55 20.47 -0.08 6.97
CA VAL A 55 20.86 1.08 7.79
C VAL A 55 19.62 1.67 8.48
N ALA A 56 19.82 2.36 9.61
CA ALA A 56 18.72 2.77 10.48
C ALA A 56 17.59 3.57 9.79
N PRO A 57 17.85 4.54 8.89
CA PRO A 57 16.76 5.24 8.20
C PRO A 57 15.94 4.33 7.29
N ASP A 58 16.58 3.42 6.55
CA ASP A 58 15.90 2.47 5.67
C ASP A 58 15.12 1.43 6.46
N GLN A 59 15.68 0.96 7.58
CA GLN A 59 14.99 0.05 8.50
C GLN A 59 13.72 0.70 9.06
N GLN A 60 13.79 1.96 9.49
CA GLN A 60 12.62 2.69 9.99
C GLN A 60 11.56 2.82 8.91
N PHE A 61 11.96 3.18 7.70
CA PHE A 61 11.03 3.27 6.57
C PHE A 61 10.35 1.92 6.26
N THR A 62 11.11 0.83 6.29
CA THR A 62 10.57 -0.53 6.11
C THR A 62 9.53 -0.86 7.19
N MET A 63 9.82 -0.55 8.47
CA MET A 63 8.88 -0.76 9.56
C MET A 63 7.62 0.11 9.40
N ASP A 64 7.78 1.35 8.96
CA ASP A 64 6.66 2.26 8.70
C ASP A 64 5.72 1.74 7.61
N VAL A 65 6.28 1.17 6.53
CA VAL A 65 5.49 0.54 5.47
C VAL A 65 4.77 -0.70 5.98
N MET A 66 5.46 -1.59 6.70
CA MET A 66 4.84 -2.79 7.29
C MET A 66 3.69 -2.43 8.26
N ALA A 67 3.92 -1.45 9.12
CA ALA A 67 2.88 -0.95 10.03
C ALA A 67 1.72 -0.30 9.27
N GLY A 68 1.98 0.38 8.17
CA GLY A 68 0.96 0.91 7.25
C GLY A 68 0.10 -0.18 6.63
N TYR A 69 0.68 -1.30 6.18
CA TYR A 69 -0.09 -2.45 5.72
C TYR A 69 -1.00 -3.02 6.81
N ALA A 70 -0.46 -3.25 8.01
CA ALA A 70 -1.26 -3.74 9.13
C ALA A 70 -2.38 -2.75 9.53
N ALA A 71 -2.10 -1.46 9.44
CA ALA A 71 -3.06 -0.40 9.73
C ALA A 71 -4.10 -0.16 8.62
N ASN A 72 -3.91 -0.72 7.41
CA ASN A 72 -4.87 -0.55 6.31
C ASN A 72 -6.28 -1.00 6.73
N PRO A 73 -7.32 -0.19 6.52
CA PRO A 73 -8.68 -0.51 6.97
C PRO A 73 -9.29 -1.74 6.28
N ASN A 74 -8.76 -2.18 5.13
CA ASN A 74 -9.14 -3.44 4.48
C ASN A 74 -8.60 -4.69 5.19
N VAL A 75 -7.72 -4.52 6.16
CA VAL A 75 -7.17 -5.58 7.00
C VAL A 75 -7.94 -5.65 8.30
N TYR A 76 -8.54 -6.81 8.58
CA TYR A 76 -9.22 -7.11 9.85
C TYR A 76 -8.23 -7.25 10.99
N GLY A 77 -7.18 -8.04 10.78
CA GLY A 77 -6.14 -8.34 11.75
C GLY A 77 -4.88 -8.86 11.07
N THR A 78 -3.79 -8.93 11.83
CA THR A 78 -2.47 -9.26 11.30
C THR A 78 -1.82 -10.38 12.11
N VAL A 79 -1.25 -11.37 11.43
CA VAL A 79 -0.30 -12.33 12.00
C VAL A 79 1.10 -11.93 11.52
N VAL A 80 1.92 -11.41 12.42
CA VAL A 80 3.31 -11.07 12.12
C VAL A 80 4.17 -12.32 12.25
N VAL A 81 4.95 -12.62 11.23
CA VAL A 81 5.89 -13.75 11.22
C VAL A 81 7.30 -13.21 11.05
N SER A 82 8.18 -13.53 12.00
CA SER A 82 9.61 -13.19 11.97
C SER A 82 10.47 -14.45 12.04
N LEU A 83 11.73 -14.34 11.60
CA LEU A 83 12.70 -15.41 11.78
C LEU A 83 13.17 -15.50 13.24
N GLY A 84 13.55 -14.35 13.82
CA GLY A 84 14.04 -14.21 15.18
C GLY A 84 15.38 -13.51 15.33
N CYS A 85 16.14 -13.32 14.24
CA CYS A 85 17.45 -12.66 14.26
C CYS A 85 17.55 -11.44 13.32
N GLU A 86 16.46 -11.03 12.69
CA GLU A 86 16.38 -9.87 11.79
C GLU A 86 16.53 -8.53 12.52
N ASN A 87 16.89 -7.48 11.78
CA ASN A 87 16.95 -6.11 12.32
C ASN A 87 15.55 -5.56 12.66
N CYS A 88 14.55 -5.85 11.83
CA CYS A 88 13.14 -5.55 12.14
C CYS A 88 12.60 -6.61 13.11
N GLN A 89 13.08 -6.55 14.35
CA GLN A 89 12.70 -7.51 15.39
C GLN A 89 11.19 -7.42 15.69
N MET A 90 10.64 -8.54 16.16
CA MET A 90 9.21 -8.70 16.40
C MET A 90 8.62 -7.59 17.29
N ASP A 91 9.28 -7.26 18.37
CA ASP A 91 8.83 -6.24 19.33
C ASP A 91 8.78 -4.84 18.70
N LEU A 92 9.77 -4.50 17.85
CA LEU A 92 9.81 -3.23 17.14
C LEU A 92 8.68 -3.12 16.10
N VAL A 93 8.46 -4.18 15.31
CA VAL A 93 7.39 -4.22 14.32
C VAL A 93 6.02 -4.15 14.98
N VAL A 94 5.81 -4.93 16.05
CA VAL A 94 4.56 -4.92 16.83
C VAL A 94 4.28 -3.55 17.42
N LYS A 95 5.28 -2.90 18.01
CA LYS A 95 5.15 -1.53 18.52
C LYS A 95 4.75 -0.56 17.43
N ALA A 96 5.43 -0.58 16.28
CA ALA A 96 5.10 0.30 15.15
C ALA A 96 3.66 0.09 14.63
N ILE A 97 3.16 -1.14 14.66
CA ILE A 97 1.76 -1.45 14.32
C ILE A 97 0.80 -0.90 15.39
N GLN A 98 1.08 -1.14 16.66
CA GLN A 98 0.21 -0.73 17.77
C GLN A 98 0.12 0.79 17.94
N GLU A 99 1.12 1.54 17.51
CA GLU A 99 1.10 3.00 17.43
C GLU A 99 0.12 3.54 16.37
N ARG A 100 -0.26 2.70 15.40
CA ARG A 100 -1.13 3.09 14.27
C ARG A 100 -2.52 2.47 14.29
N THR A 101 -2.69 1.32 14.97
CA THR A 101 -3.97 0.62 15.01
C THR A 101 -4.06 -0.29 16.22
N ASN A 102 -5.30 -0.50 16.70
CA ASN A 102 -5.62 -1.43 17.77
C ASN A 102 -6.37 -2.69 17.27
N LYS A 103 -6.24 -2.99 15.97
CA LYS A 103 -6.82 -4.19 15.37
C LYS A 103 -6.16 -5.48 15.89
N PRO A 104 -6.81 -6.64 15.76
CA PRO A 104 -6.26 -7.93 16.21
C PRO A 104 -4.84 -8.18 15.67
N LEU A 105 -3.94 -8.63 16.55
CA LEU A 105 -2.53 -8.86 16.24
C LEU A 105 -2.04 -10.12 16.93
N LYS A 106 -1.41 -11.01 16.15
CA LYS A 106 -0.73 -12.22 16.64
C LYS A 106 0.70 -12.25 16.16
N GLN A 107 1.56 -12.94 16.88
CA GLN A 107 3.01 -12.97 16.63
C GLN A 107 3.47 -14.42 16.54
N VAL A 108 4.34 -14.71 15.58
CA VAL A 108 5.01 -16.01 15.45
C VAL A 108 6.48 -15.78 15.09
N ILE A 109 7.37 -16.25 15.97
CA ILE A 109 8.83 -16.21 15.75
C ILE A 109 9.27 -17.62 15.38
N ILE A 110 9.79 -17.81 14.16
CA ILE A 110 10.10 -19.13 13.60
C ILE A 110 11.09 -19.91 14.48
N GLN A 111 12.15 -19.24 14.94
CA GLN A 111 13.16 -19.90 15.80
C GLN A 111 12.58 -20.32 17.15
N GLU A 112 11.76 -19.47 17.78
CA GLU A 112 11.11 -19.75 19.07
C GLU A 112 10.03 -20.82 18.95
N ALA A 113 9.31 -20.87 17.84
CA ALA A 113 8.33 -21.90 17.55
C ALA A 113 8.95 -23.30 17.40
N GLY A 114 10.26 -23.37 17.24
CA GLY A 114 10.99 -24.62 17.01
C GLY A 114 11.08 -25.01 15.55
N GLY A 115 11.10 -24.03 14.65
CA GLY A 115 11.34 -24.18 13.23
C GLY A 115 10.11 -23.87 12.35
N THR A 116 10.36 -23.85 11.06
CA THR A 116 9.41 -23.38 10.04
C THR A 116 8.08 -24.13 10.06
N LEU A 117 8.09 -25.46 10.15
CA LEU A 117 6.85 -26.25 10.14
C LEU A 117 5.94 -25.96 11.32
N LYS A 118 6.51 -25.81 12.50
CA LYS A 118 5.76 -25.46 13.72
C LYS A 118 5.23 -24.02 13.66
N ALA A 119 6.04 -23.11 13.13
CA ALA A 119 5.62 -21.73 12.92
C ALA A 119 4.46 -21.63 11.92
N ILE A 120 4.49 -22.42 10.84
CA ILE A 120 3.38 -22.49 9.87
C ILE A 120 2.11 -22.99 10.57
N ASP A 121 2.17 -24.08 11.33
CA ASP A 121 1.00 -24.62 12.04
C ASP A 121 0.38 -23.58 12.99
N MET A 122 1.21 -22.91 13.79
CA MET A 122 0.76 -21.85 14.70
C MET A 122 0.10 -20.68 13.94
N ALA A 123 0.76 -20.18 12.93
CA ALA A 123 0.28 -19.01 12.18
C ALA A 123 -1.00 -19.33 11.40
N VAL A 124 -1.12 -20.53 10.82
CA VAL A 124 -2.34 -20.99 10.14
C VAL A 124 -3.52 -21.02 11.12
N ARG A 125 -3.33 -21.50 12.35
CA ARG A 125 -4.40 -21.50 13.38
C ARG A 125 -4.82 -20.07 13.73
N TYR A 126 -3.87 -19.19 14.02
CA TYR A 126 -4.17 -17.77 14.31
C TYR A 126 -4.88 -17.07 13.15
N ALA A 127 -4.44 -17.33 11.92
CA ALA A 127 -5.06 -16.73 10.74
C ALA A 127 -6.48 -17.26 10.52
N LYS A 128 -6.74 -18.55 10.74
CA LYS A 128 -8.09 -19.14 10.65
C LYS A 128 -9.02 -18.55 11.70
N GLU A 129 -8.59 -18.44 12.95
CA GLU A 129 -9.37 -17.78 14.02
C GLU A 129 -9.77 -16.36 13.60
N MET A 130 -8.81 -15.57 13.12
CA MET A 130 -9.10 -14.21 12.66
C MET A 130 -10.06 -14.18 11.44
N VAL A 131 -9.93 -15.12 10.50
CA VAL A 131 -10.85 -15.20 9.35
C VAL A 131 -12.26 -15.56 9.81
N GLU A 132 -12.41 -16.48 10.75
CA GLU A 132 -13.70 -16.84 11.36
C GLU A 132 -14.33 -15.63 12.04
N GLU A 133 -13.59 -14.92 12.91
CA GLU A 133 -14.05 -13.68 13.54
C GLU A 133 -14.46 -12.63 12.52
N ALA A 134 -13.62 -12.41 11.52
CA ALA A 134 -13.88 -11.45 10.44
C ALA A 134 -15.16 -11.80 9.66
N SER A 135 -15.45 -13.08 9.46
CA SER A 135 -16.62 -13.56 8.74
C SER A 135 -17.94 -13.23 9.44
N LEU A 136 -17.93 -13.00 10.74
CA LEU A 136 -19.10 -12.62 11.52
C LEU A 136 -19.44 -11.14 11.41
N LEU A 137 -18.50 -10.30 10.93
CA LEU A 137 -18.74 -8.87 10.76
C LEU A 137 -19.72 -8.62 9.61
N GLN A 138 -20.66 -7.71 9.87
CA GLN A 138 -21.59 -7.23 8.85
C GLN A 138 -21.11 -5.90 8.30
N LYS A 139 -21.37 -5.67 7.02
CA LYS A 139 -21.15 -4.35 6.42
C LYS A 139 -22.23 -3.38 6.90
N GLU A 140 -21.79 -2.18 7.21
CA GLU A 140 -22.63 -1.05 7.57
C GLU A 140 -22.53 0.03 6.50
N GLU A 141 -23.47 0.95 6.47
CA GLU A 141 -23.50 2.07 5.54
C GLU A 141 -22.63 3.23 6.05
N PHE A 142 -21.75 3.75 5.19
CA PHE A 142 -20.87 4.87 5.50
C PHE A 142 -20.91 5.93 4.39
N PRO A 143 -20.72 7.22 4.73
CA PRO A 143 -20.61 8.27 3.73
C PRO A 143 -19.35 8.12 2.89
N MET A 144 -19.40 8.59 1.64
CA MET A 144 -18.24 8.54 0.73
C MET A 144 -17.00 9.28 1.25
N SER A 145 -17.16 10.18 2.24
CA SER A 145 -16.03 10.86 2.90
C SER A 145 -15.08 9.92 3.62
N GLU A 146 -15.51 8.71 3.97
CA GLU A 146 -14.66 7.67 4.56
C GLU A 146 -13.91 6.83 3.51
N LEU A 147 -14.24 6.99 2.22
CA LEU A 147 -13.62 6.19 1.16
C LEU A 147 -12.30 6.81 0.70
N ILE A 148 -11.27 5.96 0.64
CA ILE A 148 -9.96 6.30 0.06
C ILE A 148 -9.73 5.36 -1.12
N ILE A 149 -9.44 5.93 -2.29
CA ILE A 149 -8.98 5.18 -3.44
C ILE A 149 -7.52 5.52 -3.75
N GLY A 150 -6.74 4.53 -4.16
CA GLY A 150 -5.42 4.71 -4.74
C GLY A 150 -5.48 4.44 -6.24
N THR A 151 -4.75 5.23 -7.00
CA THR A 151 -4.56 5.01 -8.43
C THR A 151 -3.12 4.63 -8.72
N GLU A 152 -2.90 3.73 -9.65
CA GLU A 152 -1.60 3.22 -10.03
C GLU A 152 -1.57 2.93 -11.52
N CYS A 153 -0.42 3.16 -12.16
CA CYS A 153 -0.21 2.78 -13.55
C CYS A 153 -0.12 1.26 -13.68
N GLY A 154 -1.00 0.67 -14.48
CA GLY A 154 -0.99 -0.79 -14.74
C GLY A 154 -0.20 -1.16 -15.98
N GLY A 155 -0.58 -0.59 -17.11
CA GLY A 155 0.06 -0.75 -18.40
C GLY A 155 -0.54 0.25 -19.37
N SER A 156 0.32 0.94 -20.10
CA SER A 156 -0.12 2.06 -20.95
C SER A 156 -0.22 1.65 -22.42
N ASP A 157 -1.28 2.11 -23.06
CA ASP A 157 -1.45 2.11 -24.51
C ASP A 157 -2.25 3.37 -24.92
N PRO A 158 -2.47 3.63 -26.22
CA PRO A 158 -3.22 4.81 -26.66
C PRO A 158 -4.62 4.91 -26.07
N THR A 159 -5.26 3.77 -25.73
CA THR A 159 -6.61 3.76 -25.14
C THR A 159 -6.60 4.16 -23.67
N SER A 160 -5.45 4.08 -22.98
CA SER A 160 -5.30 4.58 -21.60
C SER A 160 -5.59 6.08 -21.53
N GLY A 161 -4.98 6.88 -22.43
CA GLY A 161 -5.21 8.32 -22.49
C GLY A 161 -6.59 8.71 -23.01
N LEU A 162 -7.19 7.89 -23.87
CA LEU A 162 -8.51 8.18 -24.48
C LEU A 162 -9.70 7.77 -23.60
N ALA A 163 -9.57 6.72 -22.82
CA ALA A 163 -10.70 6.12 -22.10
C ALA A 163 -10.40 5.86 -20.61
N ALA A 164 -9.39 5.05 -20.29
CA ALA A 164 -9.19 4.57 -18.92
C ALA A 164 -8.81 5.71 -17.96
N ASN A 165 -7.83 6.53 -18.29
CA ASN A 165 -7.38 7.61 -17.42
C ASN A 165 -8.41 8.74 -17.28
N PRO A 166 -9.10 9.19 -18.34
CA PRO A 166 -10.22 10.12 -18.19
C PRO A 166 -11.35 9.56 -17.30
N LEU A 167 -11.68 8.28 -17.42
CA LEU A 167 -12.67 7.65 -16.54
C LEU A 167 -12.23 7.64 -15.07
N ILE A 168 -10.96 7.29 -14.80
CA ILE A 168 -10.39 7.32 -13.44
C ILE A 168 -10.37 8.76 -12.91
N GLY A 169 -10.06 9.75 -13.73
CA GLY A 169 -10.13 11.16 -13.37
C GLY A 169 -11.55 11.58 -12.96
N GLN A 170 -12.57 11.20 -13.72
CA GLN A 170 -13.97 11.46 -13.38
C GLN A 170 -14.38 10.77 -12.08
N LEU A 171 -13.95 9.51 -11.88
CA LEU A 171 -14.21 8.80 -10.62
C LEU A 171 -13.55 9.51 -9.42
N SER A 172 -12.30 9.94 -9.58
CA SER A 172 -11.58 10.70 -8.54
C SER A 172 -12.31 12.01 -8.20
N ASP A 173 -12.75 12.76 -9.21
CA ASP A 173 -13.49 14.01 -9.02
C ASP A 173 -14.82 13.77 -8.28
N LEU A 174 -15.55 12.70 -8.59
CA LEU A 174 -16.78 12.33 -7.90
C LEU A 174 -16.53 11.99 -6.42
N ILE A 175 -15.51 11.20 -6.14
CA ILE A 175 -15.17 10.79 -4.76
C ILE A 175 -14.74 12.02 -3.94
N VAL A 176 -13.89 12.88 -4.48
CA VAL A 176 -13.43 14.10 -3.80
C VAL A 176 -14.59 15.07 -3.58
N LYS A 177 -15.50 15.21 -4.55
CA LYS A 177 -16.72 16.02 -4.40
C LYS A 177 -17.63 15.55 -3.25
N GLU A 178 -17.68 14.26 -2.99
CA GLU A 178 -18.42 13.67 -1.86
C GLU A 178 -17.61 13.66 -0.55
N GLY A 179 -16.42 14.27 -0.53
CA GLY A 179 -15.55 14.39 0.65
C GLY A 179 -14.56 13.25 0.84
N GLY A 180 -14.52 12.27 -0.07
CA GLY A 180 -13.56 11.17 -0.04
C GLY A 180 -12.16 11.58 -0.51
N THR A 181 -11.25 10.62 -0.54
CA THR A 181 -9.84 10.85 -0.88
C THR A 181 -9.44 10.04 -2.11
N SER A 182 -8.73 10.68 -3.03
CA SER A 182 -8.06 10.03 -4.16
C SER A 182 -6.55 10.25 -4.06
N ILE A 183 -5.76 9.17 -4.15
CA ILE A 183 -4.30 9.19 -4.04
C ILE A 183 -3.70 8.86 -5.40
N LEU A 184 -2.84 9.74 -5.91
CA LEU A 184 -1.93 9.45 -7.02
C LEU A 184 -0.64 8.85 -6.44
N SER A 185 -0.37 7.58 -6.71
CA SER A 185 0.65 6.84 -5.98
C SER A 185 2.05 6.92 -6.59
N GLU A 186 2.20 7.23 -7.85
CA GLU A 186 3.48 7.16 -8.57
C GLU A 186 3.93 8.52 -9.06
N THR A 187 4.94 9.12 -8.39
CA THR A 187 5.51 10.41 -8.80
C THR A 187 6.00 10.37 -10.24
N THR A 188 6.61 9.28 -10.70
CA THR A 188 7.12 9.11 -12.06
C THR A 188 6.04 9.21 -13.13
N GLU A 189 4.79 8.96 -12.79
CA GLU A 189 3.67 8.96 -13.73
C GLU A 189 3.07 10.36 -13.99
N PHE A 190 3.57 11.40 -13.30
CA PHE A 190 3.15 12.78 -13.57
C PHE A 190 4.32 13.77 -13.77
N ILE A 191 5.57 13.28 -13.87
CA ILE A 191 6.73 14.10 -14.23
C ILE A 191 6.59 14.56 -15.67
N GLY A 192 6.44 15.86 -15.88
CA GLY A 192 6.11 16.50 -17.15
C GLY A 192 4.71 17.10 -17.16
N ALA A 193 3.78 16.57 -16.34
CA ALA A 193 2.43 17.09 -16.15
C ALA A 193 2.21 17.69 -14.75
N GLU A 194 3.24 17.85 -13.93
CA GLU A 194 3.18 18.40 -12.58
C GLU A 194 2.51 19.78 -12.49
N HIS A 195 2.65 20.59 -13.54
CA HIS A 195 2.01 21.91 -13.65
C HIS A 195 0.47 21.81 -13.70
N LEU A 196 -0.08 20.73 -14.25
CA LEU A 196 -1.53 20.48 -14.28
C LEU A 196 -2.08 20.22 -12.88
N LEU A 197 -1.36 19.42 -12.07
CA LEU A 197 -1.71 19.18 -10.69
C LEU A 197 -1.52 20.42 -9.82
N ALA A 198 -0.38 21.10 -9.99
CA ALA A 198 -0.04 22.29 -9.20
C ALA A 198 -1.09 23.41 -9.37
N ARG A 199 -1.65 23.61 -10.59
CA ARG A 199 -2.74 24.58 -10.82
C ARG A 199 -4.01 24.29 -10.01
N ARG A 200 -4.23 23.05 -9.59
CA ARG A 200 -5.38 22.61 -8.80
C ARG A 200 -5.11 22.61 -7.29
N ALA A 201 -3.91 22.99 -6.88
CA ALA A 201 -3.52 22.99 -5.46
C ALA A 201 -4.39 23.96 -4.65
N ILE A 202 -4.78 23.53 -3.44
CA ILE A 202 -5.63 24.31 -2.54
C ILE A 202 -4.94 25.58 -2.02
N ASN A 203 -3.60 25.59 -1.97
CA ASN A 203 -2.78 26.72 -1.52
C ASN A 203 -1.38 26.65 -2.13
N LYS A 204 -0.59 27.70 -1.90
CA LYS A 204 0.78 27.81 -2.41
C LYS A 204 1.72 26.74 -1.86
N GLU A 205 1.56 26.32 -0.62
CA GLU A 205 2.40 25.30 0.00
C GLU A 205 2.24 23.95 -0.74
N VAL A 206 1.01 23.52 -0.99
CA VAL A 206 0.72 22.29 -1.75
C VAL A 206 1.22 22.43 -3.20
N HIS A 207 1.01 23.59 -3.84
CA HIS A 207 1.54 23.87 -5.18
C HIS A 207 3.06 23.67 -5.24
N ASP A 208 3.79 24.35 -4.34
CA ASP A 208 5.26 24.28 -4.32
C ASP A 208 5.76 22.87 -3.98
N ARG A 209 5.05 22.16 -3.10
CA ARG A 209 5.38 20.77 -2.71
C ARG A 209 5.28 19.78 -3.87
N ILE A 210 4.35 19.96 -4.80
CA ILE A 210 4.24 19.12 -6.00
C ILE A 210 5.51 19.23 -6.83
N PHE A 211 5.99 20.45 -7.10
CA PHE A 211 7.25 20.66 -7.83
C PHE A 211 8.47 20.14 -7.06
N GLU A 212 8.52 20.34 -5.73
CA GLU A 212 9.60 19.81 -4.89
C GLU A 212 9.71 18.29 -4.98
N ILE A 213 8.58 17.57 -4.92
CA ILE A 213 8.55 16.10 -5.03
C ILE A 213 9.14 15.65 -6.37
N VAL A 214 8.72 16.28 -7.46
CA VAL A 214 9.21 15.98 -8.81
C VAL A 214 10.72 16.27 -8.93
N HIS A 215 11.15 17.47 -8.55
CA HIS A 215 12.56 17.87 -8.67
C HIS A 215 13.47 16.97 -7.81
N ARG A 216 13.05 16.64 -6.60
CA ARG A 216 13.82 15.73 -5.72
C ARG A 216 14.03 14.37 -6.36
N TYR A 217 13.02 13.84 -7.05
CA TYR A 217 13.14 12.58 -7.77
C TYR A 217 14.08 12.71 -8.97
N GLU A 218 13.93 13.73 -9.80
CA GLU A 218 14.83 14.01 -10.92
C GLU A 218 16.29 14.18 -10.46
N ASP A 219 16.52 14.94 -9.39
CA ASP A 219 17.86 15.18 -8.83
C ASP A 219 18.50 13.88 -8.34
N SER A 220 17.73 12.97 -7.76
CA SER A 220 18.24 11.67 -7.33
C SER A 220 18.76 10.81 -8.49
N LEU A 221 18.12 10.89 -9.66
CA LEU A 221 18.57 10.19 -10.86
C LEU A 221 19.76 10.87 -11.53
N ARG A 222 19.80 12.19 -11.53
CA ARG A 222 20.97 12.95 -12.03
C ARG A 222 22.26 12.61 -11.30
N LEU A 223 22.19 12.22 -10.02
CA LEU A 223 23.38 11.76 -9.27
C LEU A 223 24.03 10.51 -9.89
N VAL A 224 23.28 9.71 -10.62
CA VAL A 224 23.77 8.51 -11.32
C VAL A 224 23.88 8.71 -12.84
N GLY A 225 23.70 9.95 -13.30
CA GLY A 225 23.83 10.32 -14.72
C GLY A 225 22.61 10.01 -15.57
N GLU A 226 21.44 9.81 -14.97
CA GLU A 226 20.20 9.48 -15.66
C GLU A 226 19.19 10.65 -15.69
N GLU A 227 18.39 10.72 -16.74
CA GLU A 227 17.27 11.64 -16.90
C GLU A 227 15.97 10.88 -17.01
N VAL A 228 14.96 11.28 -16.24
CA VAL A 228 13.66 10.57 -16.18
C VAL A 228 12.57 11.24 -17.02
N ARG A 229 12.62 12.57 -17.16
CA ARG A 229 11.54 13.37 -17.76
C ARG A 229 11.14 12.90 -19.16
N GLU A 230 12.10 12.58 -20.01
CA GLU A 230 11.88 12.09 -21.36
C GLU A 230 11.63 10.58 -21.47
N GLY A 231 11.72 9.86 -20.35
CA GLY A 231 11.51 8.41 -20.29
C GLY A 231 10.05 7.96 -20.28
N ASN A 232 9.11 8.89 -20.07
CA ASN A 232 7.69 8.59 -20.01
C ASN A 232 6.90 9.59 -20.90
N PRO A 233 6.08 9.15 -21.86
CA PRO A 233 5.78 7.74 -22.23
C PRO A 233 6.98 6.96 -22.77
N SER A 234 6.94 5.64 -22.60
CA SER A 234 7.98 4.74 -23.13
C SER A 234 8.03 4.77 -24.67
N PRO A 235 9.15 4.34 -25.30
CA PRO A 235 9.24 4.32 -26.77
C PRO A 235 8.09 3.56 -27.45
N GLY A 236 7.65 2.43 -26.86
CA GLY A 236 6.51 1.65 -27.37
C GLY A 236 5.18 2.41 -27.27
N ASN A 237 4.98 3.17 -26.20
CA ASN A 237 3.80 4.02 -26.02
C ASN A 237 3.80 5.20 -26.99
N LYS A 238 4.97 5.83 -27.22
CA LYS A 238 5.14 6.89 -28.24
C LYS A 238 4.83 6.37 -29.64
N ALA A 239 5.35 5.20 -30.00
CA ALA A 239 5.04 4.55 -31.28
C ALA A 239 3.55 4.20 -31.41
N GLY A 240 2.87 3.89 -30.31
CA GLY A 240 1.44 3.63 -30.24
C GLY A 240 0.55 4.89 -30.29
N GLY A 241 1.12 6.11 -30.18
CA GLY A 241 0.39 7.36 -30.30
C GLY A 241 0.34 8.26 -29.06
N LEU A 242 0.90 7.84 -27.91
CA LEU A 242 1.07 8.70 -26.72
C LEU A 242 2.36 9.51 -26.86
N THR A 243 2.28 10.78 -27.23
CA THR A 243 3.47 11.57 -27.55
C THR A 243 4.09 12.28 -26.35
N CYS A 244 3.27 12.63 -25.36
CA CYS A 244 3.71 13.29 -24.13
C CYS A 244 2.92 12.76 -22.92
N LEU A 245 3.34 13.14 -21.73
CA LEU A 245 2.72 12.65 -20.50
C LEU A 245 1.31 13.21 -20.27
N GLU A 246 1.06 14.43 -20.71
CA GLU A 246 -0.27 15.05 -20.64
C GLU A 246 -1.34 14.30 -21.44
N GLU A 247 -0.93 13.50 -22.41
CA GLU A 247 -1.83 12.64 -23.20
C GLU A 247 -2.04 11.26 -22.58
N LYS A 248 -1.17 10.88 -21.65
CA LYS A 248 -1.23 9.61 -20.97
C LYS A 248 -2.16 9.68 -19.77
#